data_d8383ef18ef82dab2028cf32353346c2
#
_entry.id   d8383ef18ef82dab2028cf32353346c2
#
_cell.length_a   1.000
_cell.length_b   1.000
_cell.length_c   1.000
_cell.angle_alpha   90.00
_cell.angle_beta   90.00
_cell.angle_gamma   90.00
#
_symmetry.space_group_name_H-M   'P 1'
#
loop_
_entity.id
_entity.type
_entity.pdbx_description
1 polymer ?
#
loop_
_entity_poly.entity_id
_entity_poly.type
_entity_poly.pdbx_seq_one_letter_code
_entity_poly.pdbx_strand_id
1 'polypeptide(L)'
;IEGLKMLSNMRLCSNVPAQSVVQTALGGHQSVNDYIIPGGRIYEQREYVYKAFCDIPGITAVKPKAAFYMFPKIDTKKFNITNDEKFALDLLRDKKLLIVHGGGFNWGQPDHFRVVYLPRIEVLKDAVGKITDFLSYYHQ
;
A
#
# COMPACT_ATOMS: atom_id res chain seq x y z
N ILE A 1 -20.65 8.94 -12.99
CA ILE A 1 -21.07 7.69 -13.71
C ILE A 1 -21.25 7.97 -15.20
N GLU A 2 -21.92 9.06 -15.62
CA GLU A 2 -22.12 9.38 -17.05
C GLU A 2 -20.80 9.62 -17.80
N GLY A 3 -19.84 10.33 -17.22
CA GLY A 3 -18.51 10.50 -17.80
C GLY A 3 -17.76 9.17 -18.01
N LEU A 4 -17.90 8.21 -17.11
CA LEU A 4 -17.34 6.87 -17.27
C LEU A 4 -18.00 6.09 -18.40
N LYS A 5 -19.33 6.21 -18.54
CA LYS A 5 -20.07 5.61 -19.65
C LYS A 5 -19.64 6.23 -20.99
N MET A 6 -19.46 7.54 -21.03
CA MET A 6 -19.01 8.24 -22.24
C MET A 6 -17.59 7.81 -22.65
N LEU A 7 -16.65 7.73 -21.71
CA LEU A 7 -15.29 7.23 -21.96
C LEU A 7 -15.29 5.76 -22.39
N SER A 8 -16.13 4.92 -21.78
CA SER A 8 -16.30 3.53 -22.18
C SER A 8 -16.82 3.39 -23.60
N ASN A 9 -17.78 4.24 -24.01
CA ASN A 9 -18.33 4.23 -25.36
C ASN A 9 -17.34 4.71 -26.43
N MET A 10 -16.36 5.52 -26.06
CA MET A 10 -15.28 5.94 -26.97
C MET A 10 -14.29 4.81 -27.30
N ARG A 11 -14.22 3.76 -26.47
CA ARG A 11 -13.34 2.62 -26.65
C ARG A 11 -14.16 1.33 -26.76
N LEU A 12 -14.68 1.06 -27.93
CA LEU A 12 -15.54 -0.09 -28.20
C LEU A 12 -14.82 -1.43 -28.13
N CYS A 13 -13.53 -1.47 -28.49
CA CYS A 13 -12.77 -2.71 -28.60
C CYS A 13 -11.41 -2.60 -27.91
N SER A 14 -10.97 -3.70 -27.32
CA SER A 14 -9.60 -3.82 -26.81
C SER A 14 -8.60 -3.87 -27.97
N ASN A 15 -7.34 -3.55 -27.68
CA ASN A 15 -6.24 -3.63 -28.62
C ASN A 15 -6.07 -5.09 -29.11
N VAL A 16 -6.12 -5.32 -30.43
CA VAL A 16 -6.06 -6.66 -31.05
C VAL A 16 -4.78 -7.43 -30.71
N PRO A 17 -3.56 -6.83 -30.76
CA PRO A 17 -2.35 -7.53 -30.30
C PRO A 17 -2.43 -7.99 -28.84
N ALA A 18 -3.01 -7.20 -27.95
CA ALA A 18 -3.20 -7.60 -26.56
C ALA A 18 -4.19 -8.77 -26.43
N GLN A 19 -5.26 -8.78 -27.24
CA GLN A 19 -6.22 -9.88 -27.24
C GLN A 19 -5.60 -11.21 -27.70
N SER A 20 -4.70 -11.18 -28.67
CA SER A 20 -4.04 -12.38 -29.20
C SER A 20 -3.13 -13.08 -28.20
N VAL A 21 -2.61 -12.36 -27.20
CA VAL A 21 -1.73 -12.93 -26.16
C VAL A 21 -2.45 -13.35 -24.89
N VAL A 22 -3.74 -13.02 -24.72
CA VAL A 22 -4.51 -13.30 -23.50
C VAL A 22 -4.49 -14.79 -23.15
N GLN A 23 -4.73 -15.66 -24.13
CA GLN A 23 -4.79 -17.11 -23.91
C GLN A 23 -3.42 -17.66 -23.46
N THR A 24 -2.33 -17.20 -24.09
CA THR A 24 -0.96 -17.56 -23.70
C THR A 24 -0.62 -17.01 -22.32
N ALA A 25 -0.98 -15.76 -22.04
CA ALA A 25 -0.74 -15.12 -20.77
C ALA A 25 -1.48 -15.78 -19.60
N LEU A 26 -2.69 -16.27 -19.82
CA LEU A 26 -3.51 -16.91 -18.79
C LEU A 26 -3.30 -18.43 -18.71
N GLY A 27 -2.96 -19.09 -19.81
CA GLY A 27 -2.80 -20.55 -19.88
C GLY A 27 -1.36 -21.03 -19.80
N GLY A 28 -0.37 -20.13 -19.95
CA GLY A 28 1.05 -20.44 -19.87
C GLY A 28 1.61 -20.42 -18.45
N HIS A 29 2.93 -20.53 -18.34
CA HIS A 29 3.63 -20.38 -17.06
C HIS A 29 3.39 -18.99 -16.48
N GLN A 30 2.87 -18.95 -15.25
CA GLN A 30 2.59 -17.71 -14.52
C GLN A 30 3.77 -17.38 -13.62
N SER A 31 4.78 -16.70 -14.15
CA SER A 31 5.97 -16.29 -13.37
C SER A 31 5.65 -15.44 -12.13
N VAL A 32 4.48 -14.77 -12.12
CA VAL A 32 3.99 -14.06 -10.93
C VAL A 32 3.85 -14.99 -9.72
N ASN A 33 3.55 -16.27 -9.92
CA ASN A 33 3.44 -17.23 -8.84
C ASN A 33 4.75 -17.40 -8.09
N ASP A 34 5.90 -17.28 -8.76
CA ASP A 34 7.24 -17.38 -8.15
C ASP A 34 7.50 -16.25 -7.16
N TYR A 35 6.80 -15.12 -7.29
CA TYR A 35 6.93 -13.98 -6.37
C TYR A 35 6.05 -14.07 -5.13
N ILE A 36 4.98 -14.86 -5.15
CA ILE A 36 3.95 -14.88 -4.10
C ILE A 36 3.99 -16.11 -3.22
N ILE A 37 4.83 -17.10 -3.53
CA ILE A 37 5.09 -18.29 -2.69
C ILE A 37 6.19 -18.00 -1.67
N PRO A 38 6.33 -18.82 -0.59
CA PRO A 38 7.46 -18.73 0.34
C PRO A 38 8.81 -18.72 -0.39
N GLY A 39 9.67 -17.77 -0.03
CA GLY A 39 10.93 -17.50 -0.74
C GLY A 39 10.80 -16.54 -1.92
N GLY A 40 9.59 -16.26 -2.39
CA GLY A 40 9.35 -15.29 -3.44
C GLY A 40 9.43 -13.84 -2.91
N ARG A 41 9.90 -12.95 -3.77
CA ARG A 41 10.18 -11.55 -3.39
C ARG A 41 8.99 -10.84 -2.75
N ILE A 42 7.80 -10.93 -3.35
CA ILE A 42 6.61 -10.24 -2.84
C ILE A 42 6.12 -10.87 -1.52
N TYR A 43 6.24 -12.20 -1.42
CA TYR A 43 5.93 -12.90 -0.19
C TYR A 43 6.80 -12.41 0.96
N GLU A 44 8.12 -12.42 0.81
CA GLU A 44 9.07 -12.00 1.85
C GLU A 44 8.89 -10.53 2.25
N GLN A 45 8.67 -9.65 1.27
CA GLN A 45 8.43 -8.23 1.52
C GLN A 45 7.12 -8.01 2.30
N ARG A 46 6.05 -8.76 1.96
CA ARG A 46 4.78 -8.73 2.69
C ARG A 46 4.94 -9.19 4.14
N GLU A 47 5.58 -10.34 4.35
CA GLU A 47 5.79 -10.90 5.69
C GLU A 47 6.57 -9.94 6.56
N TYR A 48 7.67 -9.40 6.02
CA TYR A 48 8.48 -8.42 6.73
C TYR A 48 7.68 -7.17 7.12
N VAL A 49 7.03 -6.52 6.14
CA VAL A 49 6.33 -5.26 6.38
C VAL A 49 5.15 -5.47 7.33
N TYR A 50 4.39 -6.56 7.16
CA TYR A 50 3.29 -6.87 8.07
C TYR A 50 3.76 -7.01 9.52
N LYS A 51 4.79 -7.82 9.76
CA LYS A 51 5.35 -8.03 11.10
C LYS A 51 5.89 -6.71 11.66
N ALA A 52 6.72 -6.02 10.89
CA ALA A 52 7.36 -4.79 11.32
C ALA A 52 6.36 -3.68 11.69
N PHE A 53 5.26 -3.54 10.94
CA PHE A 53 4.20 -2.59 11.31
C PHE A 53 3.43 -3.01 12.56
N CYS A 54 3.13 -4.30 12.73
CA CYS A 54 2.46 -4.79 13.94
C CYS A 54 3.33 -4.67 15.20
N ASP A 55 4.64 -4.62 15.04
CA ASP A 55 5.59 -4.42 16.15
C ASP A 55 5.70 -2.93 16.60
N ILE A 56 5.15 -1.99 15.80
CA ILE A 56 5.14 -0.55 16.17
C ILE A 56 3.98 -0.28 17.15
N PRO A 57 4.24 0.20 18.38
CA PRO A 57 3.20 0.48 19.35
C PRO A 57 2.23 1.56 18.87
N GLY A 58 0.96 1.19 18.70
CA GLY A 58 -0.10 2.08 18.19
C GLY A 58 -0.39 1.90 16.71
N ILE A 59 0.23 0.91 16.06
CA ILE A 59 -0.15 0.48 14.72
C ILE A 59 -0.68 -0.95 14.76
N THR A 60 -1.74 -1.19 14.01
CA THR A 60 -2.26 -2.53 13.74
C THR A 60 -2.48 -2.69 12.23
N ALA A 61 -2.41 -3.90 11.72
CA ALA A 61 -2.64 -4.17 10.31
C ALA A 61 -3.32 -5.52 10.11
N VAL A 62 -4.12 -5.59 9.06
CA VAL A 62 -4.62 -6.87 8.55
C VAL A 62 -3.63 -7.37 7.50
N LYS A 63 -3.21 -8.64 7.61
CA LYS A 63 -2.28 -9.23 6.66
C LYS A 63 -2.89 -9.29 5.26
N PRO A 64 -2.26 -8.66 4.25
CA PRO A 64 -2.79 -8.68 2.89
C PRO A 64 -2.80 -10.10 2.31
N LYS A 65 -3.89 -10.47 1.65
CA LYS A 65 -4.02 -11.76 0.95
C LYS A 65 -3.75 -11.66 -0.55
N ALA A 66 -3.79 -10.45 -1.11
CA ALA A 66 -3.61 -10.18 -2.53
C ALA A 66 -2.99 -8.80 -2.73
N ALA A 67 -2.63 -8.49 -3.98
CA ALA A 67 -1.96 -7.27 -4.39
C ALA A 67 -0.64 -7.02 -3.65
N PHE A 68 -0.22 -5.78 -3.55
CA PHE A 68 1.06 -5.35 -2.93
C PHE A 68 0.85 -4.09 -2.07
N TYR A 69 -0.36 -3.97 -1.51
CA TYR A 69 -0.75 -2.87 -0.63
C TYR A 69 -1.07 -3.39 0.77
N MET A 70 -0.72 -2.60 1.77
CA MET A 70 -1.17 -2.77 3.14
C MET A 70 -1.88 -1.49 3.57
N PHE A 71 -2.90 -1.62 4.42
CA PHE A 71 -3.69 -0.51 4.94
C PHE A 71 -3.67 -0.53 6.47
N PRO A 72 -2.54 -0.10 7.09
CA PRO A 72 -2.40 -0.09 8.54
C PRO A 72 -3.35 0.90 9.18
N LYS A 73 -3.82 0.53 10.37
CA LYS A 73 -4.56 1.39 11.27
C LYS A 73 -3.62 1.99 12.31
N ILE A 74 -3.73 3.29 12.55
CA ILE A 74 -3.00 4.02 13.58
C ILE A 74 -3.91 4.42 14.73
N ASP A 75 -3.41 4.31 15.94
CA ASP A 75 -4.13 4.77 17.14
C ASP A 75 -4.17 6.30 17.20
N THR A 76 -5.29 6.85 16.76
CA THR A 76 -5.51 8.29 16.69
C THR A 76 -5.48 8.96 18.05
N LYS A 77 -5.87 8.26 19.13
CA LYS A 77 -5.84 8.80 20.48
C LYS A 77 -4.41 8.92 20.99
N LYS A 78 -3.61 7.87 20.77
CA LYS A 78 -2.22 7.83 21.20
C LYS A 78 -1.39 8.95 20.56
N PHE A 79 -1.61 9.23 19.29
CA PHE A 79 -0.85 10.22 18.51
C PHE A 79 -1.58 11.54 18.29
N ASN A 80 -2.76 11.69 18.91
CA ASN A 80 -3.64 12.86 18.79
C ASN A 80 -3.97 13.23 17.34
N ILE A 81 -4.15 12.22 16.47
CA ILE A 81 -4.40 12.43 15.03
C ILE A 81 -5.88 12.77 14.81
N THR A 82 -6.11 13.94 14.25
CA THR A 82 -7.43 14.44 13.86
C THR A 82 -7.57 14.58 12.35
N ASN A 83 -6.44 14.61 11.62
CA ASN A 83 -6.40 14.78 10.17
C ASN A 83 -5.29 13.88 9.59
N ASP A 84 -5.69 12.86 8.83
CA ASP A 84 -4.78 11.86 8.24
C ASP A 84 -3.94 12.42 7.09
N GLU A 85 -4.44 13.41 6.35
CA GLU A 85 -3.67 14.11 5.32
C GLU A 85 -2.52 14.91 5.96
N LYS A 86 -2.82 15.65 7.04
CA LYS A 86 -1.78 16.37 7.79
C LYS A 86 -0.72 15.41 8.33
N PHE A 87 -1.13 14.27 8.89
CA PHE A 87 -0.20 13.23 9.33
C PHE A 87 0.75 12.79 8.20
N ALA A 88 0.21 12.49 7.02
CA ALA A 88 1.01 12.10 5.86
C ALA A 88 1.97 13.21 5.39
N LEU A 89 1.52 14.47 5.40
CA LEU A 89 2.35 15.63 5.05
C LEU A 89 3.45 15.89 6.06
N ASP A 90 3.17 15.74 7.35
CA ASP A 90 4.17 15.94 8.42
C ASP A 90 5.26 14.86 8.33
N LEU A 91 4.87 13.60 8.09
CA LEU A 91 5.82 12.49 7.84
C LEU A 91 6.68 12.78 6.60
N LEU A 92 6.08 13.27 5.52
CA LEU A 92 6.81 13.63 4.30
C LEU A 92 7.81 14.75 4.54
N ARG A 93 7.41 15.79 5.28
CA ARG A 93 8.29 16.94 5.59
C ARG A 93 9.47 16.56 6.46
N ASP A 94 9.22 15.75 7.48
CA ASP A 94 10.23 15.37 8.47
C ASP A 94 11.14 14.23 7.93
N LYS A 95 10.55 13.10 7.54
CA LYS A 95 11.30 11.89 7.16
C LYS A 95 11.54 11.71 5.67
N LYS A 96 11.01 12.61 4.81
CA LYS A 96 11.07 12.48 3.35
C LYS A 96 10.48 11.14 2.88
N LEU A 97 9.43 10.68 3.57
CA LEU A 97 8.72 9.46 3.28
C LEU A 97 7.26 9.75 2.93
N LEU A 98 6.86 9.38 1.71
CA LEU A 98 5.50 9.55 1.23
C LEU A 98 4.67 8.30 1.52
N ILE A 99 3.56 8.49 2.20
CA ILE A 99 2.47 7.52 2.33
C ILE A 99 1.19 8.12 1.77
N VAL A 100 0.17 7.29 1.55
CA VAL A 100 -1.14 7.80 1.14
C VAL A 100 -2.08 7.69 2.31
N HIS A 101 -2.69 8.81 2.71
CA HIS A 101 -3.65 8.87 3.80
C HIS A 101 -4.97 8.16 3.43
N GLY A 102 -5.71 7.68 4.43
CA GLY A 102 -6.95 6.91 4.23
C GLY A 102 -8.04 7.70 3.52
N GLY A 103 -8.17 8.99 3.84
CA GLY A 103 -9.12 9.90 3.19
C GLY A 103 -8.96 9.98 1.67
N GLY A 104 -7.74 9.76 1.13
CA GLY A 104 -7.49 9.64 -0.31
C GLY A 104 -8.19 8.44 -0.98
N PHE A 105 -8.71 7.50 -0.18
CA PHE A 105 -9.50 6.34 -0.62
C PHE A 105 -10.95 6.42 -0.13
N ASN A 106 -11.44 7.60 0.21
CA ASN A 106 -12.76 7.82 0.81
C ASN A 106 -12.97 7.08 2.15
N TRP A 107 -11.90 6.80 2.89
CA TRP A 107 -11.99 6.27 4.24
C TRP A 107 -12.47 7.36 5.19
N GLY A 108 -13.56 7.10 5.90
CA GLY A 108 -14.28 8.12 6.68
C GLY A 108 -13.67 8.46 8.05
N GLN A 109 -12.55 7.83 8.42
CA GLN A 109 -11.87 8.08 9.70
C GLN A 109 -10.40 8.42 9.48
N PRO A 110 -9.76 9.28 10.29
CA PRO A 110 -8.38 9.68 10.12
C PRO A 110 -7.39 8.65 10.71
N ASP A 111 -7.74 7.37 10.68
CA ASP A 111 -7.04 6.30 11.39
C ASP A 111 -6.37 5.27 10.49
N HIS A 112 -6.32 5.48 9.18
CA HIS A 112 -5.67 4.57 8.24
C HIS A 112 -4.77 5.29 7.26
N PHE A 113 -3.76 4.57 6.80
CA PHE A 113 -2.90 4.99 5.69
C PHE A 113 -2.48 3.79 4.84
N ARG A 114 -2.14 4.02 3.57
CA ARG A 114 -1.69 2.97 2.67
C ARG A 114 -0.19 2.99 2.52
N VAL A 115 0.40 1.81 2.60
CA VAL A 115 1.80 1.55 2.22
C VAL A 115 1.87 0.54 1.09
N VAL A 116 2.92 0.62 0.28
CA VAL A 116 3.21 -0.29 -0.83
C VAL A 116 4.46 -1.09 -0.47
N TYR A 117 4.41 -2.41 -0.57
CA TYR A 117 5.56 -3.27 -0.25
C TYR A 117 6.26 -3.86 -1.49
N LEU A 118 6.21 -3.11 -2.61
CA LEU A 118 6.97 -3.43 -3.84
C LEU A 118 8.47 -3.08 -3.80
N PRO A 119 8.91 -2.01 -3.09
CA PRO A 119 10.34 -1.71 -3.02
C PRO A 119 11.15 -2.87 -2.43
N ARG A 120 12.46 -2.89 -2.72
CA ARG A 120 13.36 -3.91 -2.15
C ARG A 120 13.35 -3.85 -0.63
N ILE A 121 13.70 -4.97 -0.01
CA ILE A 121 13.60 -5.17 1.44
C ILE A 121 14.41 -4.12 2.23
N GLU A 122 15.56 -3.67 1.69
CA GLU A 122 16.41 -2.66 2.32
C GLU A 122 15.69 -1.31 2.39
N VAL A 123 14.99 -0.92 1.31
CA VAL A 123 14.19 0.32 1.26
C VAL A 123 13.00 0.23 2.21
N LEU A 124 12.37 -0.94 2.31
CA LEU A 124 11.26 -1.17 3.24
C LEU A 124 11.73 -1.10 4.70
N LYS A 125 12.92 -1.61 5.01
CA LYS A 125 13.53 -1.50 6.34
C LYS A 125 13.79 -0.04 6.71
N ASP A 126 14.36 0.74 5.81
CA ASP A 126 14.57 2.18 6.01
C ASP A 126 13.23 2.91 6.22
N ALA A 127 12.23 2.62 5.40
CA ALA A 127 10.90 3.24 5.51
C ALA A 127 10.22 2.91 6.85
N VAL A 128 10.24 1.66 7.28
CA VAL A 128 9.69 1.23 8.58
C VAL A 128 10.45 1.90 9.72
N GLY A 129 11.78 1.95 9.65
CA GLY A 129 12.61 2.65 10.63
C GLY A 129 12.24 4.13 10.76
N LYS A 130 12.04 4.83 9.64
CA LYS A 130 11.61 6.24 9.60
C LYS A 130 10.23 6.44 10.22
N ILE A 131 9.29 5.55 9.95
CA ILE A 131 7.94 5.62 10.54
C ILE A 131 8.01 5.38 12.05
N THR A 132 8.78 4.37 12.48
CA THR A 132 8.96 4.05 13.90
C THR A 132 9.57 5.23 14.66
N ASP A 133 10.64 5.82 14.10
CA ASP A 133 11.30 6.97 14.69
C ASP A 133 10.37 8.19 14.74
N PHE A 134 9.65 8.47 13.66
CA PHE A 134 8.66 9.55 13.62
C PHE A 134 7.57 9.38 14.68
N LEU A 135 7.01 8.21 14.80
CA LEU A 135 5.95 7.91 15.77
C LEU A 135 6.43 7.87 17.22
N SER A 136 7.73 7.85 17.47
CA SER A 136 8.28 7.88 18.84
C SER A 136 8.07 9.24 19.54
N TYR A 137 7.92 10.32 18.76
CA TYR A 137 7.76 11.70 19.27
C TYR A 137 6.59 12.46 18.66
N TYR A 138 5.94 11.92 17.63
CA TYR A 138 4.88 12.63 16.91
C TYR A 138 3.58 12.68 17.71
N HIS A 139 3.05 13.89 17.83
CA HIS A 139 1.67 14.21 18.22
C HIS A 139 1.17 15.32 17.32
N GLN A 140 -0.05 15.17 16.77
CA GLN A 140 -0.64 16.15 15.85
C GLN A 140 -1.19 17.38 16.56
#